data_ac24f49a81f564d4ce89a530cf0ce7a8
#
_entry.id   ac24f49a81f564d4ce89a530cf0ce7a8
#
_cell.length_a   1.000
_cell.length_b   1.000
_cell.length_c   1.000
_cell.angle_alpha   90.00
_cell.angle_beta   90.00
_cell.angle_gamma   90.00
#
_symmetry.space_group_name_H-M   'P 1'
#
loop_
_entity.id
_entity.type
_entity.pdbx_description
1 polymer ?
#
loop_
_entity_poly.entity_id
_entity_poly.type
_entity_poly.pdbx_seq_one_letter_code
_entity_poly.pdbx_strand_id
1 'polypeptide(L)'
;MAGRARRLLRPRGDRQGLRELMIGAARLNLTPSLGEARAFARDYDMVPLYAEFIGDLETPISAVLRFAGEDNVFLLESAEAAERFGRYSFLGFDPKRTLSYREGLYTIVDADGAREVPAHDPFRGLAEIVGKKSVAPLPNLPAFVGGVVGYFSYDAVRYLERLPAELAPPDDLKVPEACFAVTDTMVVFDHLRHKVLVISLVDAARLRDVEGEGFAGAYRRAADDIRRVAERLSAPLGRRVLSSGDGGFEISSNFTKKRYEEAVEKSKEYIRAGDAFQIVPSQRFQAETGDLDPLLLYRGLRTVNPSPYMTYLKLGDLSLVGASPEPLVRVEGRRVMTRPIAGTRPRGAMPEEDAALAEELLADEKERAEHVMLVDLGRNDLGRVSEVGSVELSSFMEIERYSHVMHIVSTVEGDLRGDLTALDALAAAFPAGTVSGAPKVRAMEIIDELEPTRRGPYAGATGYYGVDGRLDTCITLRTALLKDGVAYFQAGGGVVADSVPSMEHEETRNKARAMAQALEVARSREMWL
;
A
#
# COMPACT_ATOMS: atom_id res chain seq x y z
N MET A 1 59.40 -24.39 7.65
CA MET A 1 59.62 -22.99 7.27
C MET A 1 58.26 -22.32 7.32
N ALA A 2 57.86 -21.84 8.36
CA ALA A 2 57.69 -20.53 8.93
C ALA A 2 56.84 -19.60 8.04
N GLY A 3 55.55 -19.61 8.26
CA GLY A 3 54.54 -18.66 7.73
C GLY A 3 54.11 -17.70 8.83
N ARG A 4 54.45 -16.43 8.71
CA ARG A 4 54.14 -15.35 9.65
C ARG A 4 52.65 -15.04 9.70
N ALA A 5 52.03 -15.21 10.86
CA ALA A 5 50.74 -14.64 11.21
C ALA A 5 50.85 -13.11 11.33
N ARG A 6 50.15 -12.36 10.47
CA ARG A 6 49.98 -10.90 10.62
C ARG A 6 48.94 -10.66 11.74
N ARG A 7 49.41 -10.13 12.86
CA ARG A 7 48.56 -9.50 13.88
C ARG A 7 47.97 -8.21 13.30
N LEU A 8 46.68 -8.18 13.07
CA LEU A 8 45.95 -6.93 12.86
C LEU A 8 45.81 -6.20 14.20
N LEU A 9 46.45 -5.05 14.26
CA LEU A 9 46.39 -4.08 15.35
C LEU A 9 44.93 -3.61 15.51
N ARG A 10 44.35 -3.82 16.69
CA ARG A 10 43.11 -3.15 17.12
C ARG A 10 43.45 -1.69 17.43
N PRO A 11 42.74 -0.70 16.87
CA PRO A 11 42.92 0.68 17.33
C PRO A 11 42.34 0.81 18.76
N ARG A 12 43.18 1.23 19.69
CA ARG A 12 42.77 1.78 20.98
C ARG A 12 42.37 3.23 20.75
N GLY A 13 41.12 3.58 20.99
CA GLY A 13 40.69 4.98 21.02
C GLY A 13 39.19 5.13 20.84
N ASP A 14 38.53 5.47 21.87
CA ASP A 14 37.24 6.11 22.16
C ASP A 14 36.30 5.28 23.03
N ARG A 15 36.67 5.16 24.30
CA ARG A 15 35.79 4.63 25.34
C ARG A 15 35.11 5.73 26.19
N GLN A 16 35.03 6.96 25.71
CA GLN A 16 34.32 8.02 26.46
C GLN A 16 33.19 8.56 25.60
N GLY A 17 31.94 8.18 25.95
CA GLY A 17 30.73 8.85 25.47
C GLY A 17 29.56 8.01 25.01
N LEU A 18 29.71 6.72 24.74
CA LEU A 18 28.57 5.85 24.44
C LEU A 18 28.12 5.19 25.77
N ARG A 19 27.05 5.71 26.38
CA ARG A 19 26.29 4.90 27.34
C ARG A 19 25.94 3.60 26.64
N GLU A 20 26.28 2.45 27.26
CA GLU A 20 25.88 1.14 26.73
C GLU A 20 24.36 1.14 26.55
N LEU A 21 23.92 1.05 25.30
CA LEU A 21 22.51 0.94 24.97
C LEU A 21 22.05 -0.46 25.38
N MET A 22 21.25 -0.54 26.43
CA MET A 22 20.77 -1.78 27.02
C MET A 22 19.25 -1.87 26.84
N ILE A 23 18.76 -3.06 26.53
CA ILE A 23 17.33 -3.41 26.68
C ILE A 23 17.28 -4.36 27.87
N GLY A 24 16.74 -3.91 29.02
CA GLY A 24 16.90 -4.63 30.27
C GLY A 24 18.37 -4.84 30.60
N ALA A 25 18.82 -6.10 30.70
CA ALA A 25 20.22 -6.47 30.96
C ALA A 25 21.04 -6.75 29.68
N ALA A 26 20.43 -6.71 28.47
CA ALA A 26 21.09 -7.07 27.23
C ALA A 26 21.60 -5.86 26.45
N ARG A 27 22.80 -5.98 25.87
CA ARG A 27 23.38 -4.94 25.00
C ARG A 27 22.72 -4.95 23.63
N LEU A 28 22.25 -3.78 23.17
CA LEU A 28 21.70 -3.58 21.83
C LEU A 28 22.81 -3.62 20.78
N ASN A 29 22.75 -4.55 19.84
CA ASN A 29 23.68 -4.62 18.72
C ASN A 29 23.15 -3.79 17.55
N LEU A 30 23.76 -2.65 17.29
CA LEU A 30 23.42 -1.76 16.20
C LEU A 30 24.30 -1.99 14.97
N THR A 31 23.68 -1.99 13.81
CA THR A 31 24.34 -2.06 12.50
C THR A 31 23.92 -0.86 11.64
N PRO A 32 24.84 -0.10 11.04
CA PRO A 32 26.30 -0.17 11.22
C PRO A 32 26.75 0.45 12.56
N SER A 33 28.00 0.21 12.97
CA SER A 33 28.63 0.95 14.07
C SER A 33 28.79 2.43 13.71
N LEU A 34 28.98 3.31 14.71
CA LEU A 34 29.15 4.75 14.46
C LEU A 34 30.31 5.05 13.49
N GLY A 35 31.42 4.27 13.58
CA GLY A 35 32.56 4.44 12.68
C GLY A 35 32.22 4.08 11.22
N GLU A 36 31.53 2.96 11.00
CA GLU A 36 31.07 2.55 9.67
C GLU A 36 29.99 3.50 9.13
N ALA A 37 29.05 3.92 9.99
CA ALA A 37 27.99 4.87 9.61
C ALA A 37 28.59 6.21 9.14
N ARG A 38 29.64 6.71 9.81
CA ARG A 38 30.37 7.91 9.36
C ARG A 38 31.07 7.71 8.01
N ALA A 39 31.55 6.51 7.72
CA ALA A 39 32.14 6.22 6.42
C ALA A 39 31.05 6.27 5.33
N PHE A 40 29.90 5.63 5.54
CA PHE A 40 28.77 5.70 4.61
C PHE A 40 28.23 7.12 4.42
N ALA A 41 28.18 7.93 5.47
CA ALA A 41 27.68 9.31 5.41
C ALA A 41 28.47 10.24 4.46
N ARG A 42 29.68 9.84 4.02
CA ARG A 42 30.46 10.59 3.03
C ARG A 42 29.90 10.45 1.62
N ASP A 43 29.36 9.25 1.31
CA ASP A 43 28.98 8.88 -0.06
C ASP A 43 27.45 8.80 -0.23
N TYR A 44 26.69 8.63 0.86
CA TYR A 44 25.25 8.43 0.86
C TYR A 44 24.51 9.53 1.62
N ASP A 45 23.29 9.86 1.18
CA ASP A 45 22.45 10.86 1.81
C ASP A 45 21.75 10.34 3.06
N MET A 46 21.38 9.06 3.04
CA MET A 46 20.69 8.38 4.14
C MET A 46 21.49 7.17 4.58
N VAL A 47 21.66 7.03 5.88
CA VAL A 47 22.30 5.86 6.48
C VAL A 47 21.26 5.15 7.37
N PRO A 48 20.76 3.97 6.98
CA PRO A 48 19.91 3.16 7.84
C PRO A 48 20.72 2.69 9.06
N LEU A 49 20.15 2.82 10.24
CA LEU A 49 20.63 2.19 11.46
C LEU A 49 19.60 1.15 11.88
N TYR A 50 20.02 -0.07 12.21
CA TYR A 50 19.07 -1.09 12.63
C TYR A 50 19.60 -2.01 13.72
N ALA A 51 18.66 -2.61 14.46
CA ALA A 51 18.89 -3.75 15.33
C ALA A 51 18.04 -4.92 14.86
N GLU A 52 18.58 -6.12 14.95
CA GLU A 52 17.92 -7.38 14.59
C GLU A 52 17.63 -8.21 15.83
N PHE A 53 16.40 -8.71 15.95
CA PHE A 53 15.92 -9.54 17.05
C PHE A 53 15.38 -10.87 16.51
N ILE A 54 15.34 -11.91 17.36
CA ILE A 54 14.60 -13.12 17.06
C ILE A 54 13.12 -12.81 17.24
N GLY A 55 12.31 -13.08 16.21
CA GLY A 55 10.89 -12.69 16.14
C GLY A 55 9.92 -13.87 16.16
N ASP A 56 10.28 -14.99 16.77
CA ASP A 56 9.48 -16.22 16.79
C ASP A 56 8.25 -16.16 17.72
N LEU A 57 8.25 -15.26 18.70
CA LEU A 57 7.15 -15.05 19.65
C LEU A 57 6.31 -13.79 19.35
N GLU A 58 6.72 -12.97 18.38
CA GLU A 58 6.04 -11.73 18.02
C GLU A 58 5.39 -11.84 16.65
N THR A 59 4.19 -11.27 16.54
CA THR A 59 3.46 -11.15 15.28
C THR A 59 3.28 -9.67 14.92
N PRO A 60 3.07 -9.34 13.63
CA PRO A 60 2.72 -7.97 13.26
C PRO A 60 1.52 -7.42 14.05
N ILE A 61 0.51 -8.24 14.33
CA ILE A 61 -0.67 -7.85 15.11
C ILE A 61 -0.32 -7.54 16.57
N SER A 62 0.48 -8.41 17.23
CA SER A 62 0.91 -8.15 18.61
C SER A 62 1.73 -6.87 18.72
N ALA A 63 2.54 -6.58 17.70
CA ALA A 63 3.29 -5.34 17.61
C ALA A 63 2.37 -4.12 17.43
N VAL A 64 1.44 -4.14 16.44
CA VAL A 64 0.49 -3.03 16.21
C VAL A 64 -0.30 -2.71 17.49
N LEU A 65 -0.75 -3.71 18.23
CA LEU A 65 -1.49 -3.52 19.49
C LEU A 65 -0.72 -2.66 20.50
N ARG A 66 0.61 -2.69 20.50
CA ARG A 66 1.44 -1.84 21.36
C ARG A 66 1.47 -0.38 20.92
N PHE A 67 1.20 -0.11 19.64
CA PHE A 67 1.19 1.23 19.04
C PHE A 67 -0.21 1.73 18.68
N ALA A 68 -1.26 0.95 18.85
CA ALA A 68 -2.63 1.30 18.46
C ALA A 68 -3.20 2.55 19.18
N GLY A 69 -2.51 3.07 20.23
CA GLY A 69 -2.85 4.34 20.89
C GLY A 69 -2.37 5.58 20.17
N GLU A 70 -1.47 5.44 19.21
CA GLU A 70 -0.96 6.56 18.42
C GLU A 70 -2.01 7.03 17.40
N ASP A 71 -1.98 8.32 17.07
CA ASP A 71 -2.89 8.91 16.08
C ASP A 71 -2.57 8.48 14.64
N ASN A 72 -1.30 8.13 14.40
CA ASN A 72 -0.84 7.69 13.10
C ASN A 72 -0.08 6.37 13.24
N VAL A 73 -0.65 5.31 12.67
CA VAL A 73 -0.07 3.96 12.67
C VAL A 73 -0.38 3.31 11.33
N PHE A 74 0.57 2.61 10.76
CA PHE A 74 0.31 1.78 9.61
C PHE A 74 0.88 0.37 9.78
N LEU A 75 0.21 -0.60 9.18
CA LEU A 75 0.72 -1.94 8.96
C LEU A 75 0.47 -2.32 7.50
N LEU A 76 1.54 -2.67 6.80
CA LEU A 76 1.49 -3.27 5.48
C LEU A 76 1.98 -4.71 5.59
N GLU A 77 1.13 -5.67 5.19
CA GLU A 77 1.44 -7.09 5.19
C GLU A 77 1.10 -7.72 3.84
N SER A 78 1.69 -8.86 3.54
CA SER A 78 1.15 -9.78 2.55
C SER A 78 0.70 -11.06 3.26
N ALA A 79 -0.53 -11.48 3.02
CA ALA A 79 -1.05 -12.71 3.58
C ALA A 79 -0.63 -13.95 2.76
N GLU A 80 0.07 -13.76 1.65
CA GLU A 80 0.57 -14.85 0.82
C GLU A 80 1.93 -15.32 1.31
N ALA A 81 2.05 -16.62 1.52
CA ALA A 81 3.29 -17.30 1.88
C ALA A 81 4.31 -17.40 0.72
N ALA A 82 4.09 -16.66 -0.40
CA ALA A 82 4.96 -16.72 -1.54
C ALA A 82 6.26 -15.95 -1.29
N GLU A 83 7.40 -16.57 -1.56
CA GLU A 83 8.75 -16.01 -1.39
C GLU A 83 8.96 -14.63 -2.03
N ARG A 84 8.14 -14.27 -3.04
CA ARG A 84 8.28 -13.01 -3.79
C ARG A 84 7.50 -11.82 -3.20
N PHE A 85 6.35 -12.03 -2.55
CA PHE A 85 5.47 -10.94 -2.10
C PHE A 85 5.20 -10.93 -0.59
N GLY A 86 5.28 -12.08 0.10
CA GLY A 86 4.90 -12.24 1.51
C GLY A 86 6.04 -12.20 2.52
N ARG A 87 7.27 -11.84 2.10
CA ARG A 87 8.43 -11.95 2.98
C ARG A 87 8.42 -10.97 4.14
N TYR A 88 7.97 -9.74 3.92
CA TYR A 88 8.09 -8.67 4.90
C TYR A 88 6.73 -8.11 5.30
N SER A 89 6.59 -7.78 6.60
CA SER A 89 5.55 -6.86 7.08
C SER A 89 6.21 -5.61 7.62
N PHE A 90 5.60 -4.45 7.34
CA PHE A 90 6.10 -3.13 7.72
C PHE A 90 5.13 -2.46 8.68
N LEU A 91 5.61 -2.12 9.86
CA LEU A 91 4.85 -1.38 10.88
C LEU A 91 5.52 -0.03 11.12
N GLY A 92 4.79 1.07 10.88
CA GLY A 92 5.20 2.41 11.26
C GLY A 92 4.21 3.02 12.25
N PHE A 93 4.68 3.94 13.03
CA PHE A 93 3.93 4.61 14.10
C PHE A 93 4.58 5.96 14.40
N ASP A 94 3.81 6.86 14.98
CA ASP A 94 4.27 8.18 15.43
C ASP A 94 5.20 8.88 14.39
N PRO A 95 4.72 9.10 13.15
CA PRO A 95 5.52 9.69 12.10
C PRO A 95 5.88 11.13 12.46
N LYS A 96 7.12 11.53 12.19
CA LYS A 96 7.58 12.91 12.43
C LYS A 96 6.84 13.94 11.58
N ARG A 97 6.25 13.51 10.48
CA ARG A 97 5.46 14.36 9.57
C ARG A 97 4.32 13.57 8.97
N THR A 98 3.20 14.25 8.77
CA THR A 98 2.10 13.79 7.92
C THR A 98 1.92 14.77 6.76
N LEU A 99 1.49 14.24 5.62
CA LEU A 99 1.25 14.99 4.40
C LEU A 99 -0.18 14.72 3.97
N SER A 100 -0.97 15.75 3.72
CA SER A 100 -2.28 15.62 3.09
C SER A 100 -2.40 16.58 1.93
N TYR A 101 -2.98 16.12 0.82
CA TYR A 101 -3.18 16.93 -0.38
C TYR A 101 -4.65 17.16 -0.64
N ARG A 102 -5.01 18.39 -0.86
CA ARG A 102 -6.36 18.80 -1.25
C ARG A 102 -6.33 20.08 -2.06
N GLU A 103 -7.10 20.12 -3.14
CA GLU A 103 -7.35 21.34 -3.93
C GLU A 103 -6.07 22.10 -4.35
N GLY A 104 -5.02 21.37 -4.74
CA GLY A 104 -3.76 21.97 -5.21
C GLY A 104 -2.75 22.29 -4.12
N LEU A 105 -3.00 21.89 -2.87
CA LEU A 105 -2.14 22.20 -1.73
C LEU A 105 -1.77 20.93 -0.96
N TYR A 106 -0.47 20.77 -0.68
CA TYR A 106 -0.02 19.85 0.37
C TYR A 106 -0.01 20.58 1.72
N THR A 107 -0.73 20.07 2.68
CA THR A 107 -0.57 20.42 4.10
C THR A 107 0.43 19.47 4.73
N ILE A 108 1.52 20.02 5.23
CA ILE A 108 2.58 19.28 5.92
C ILE A 108 2.47 19.61 7.41
N VAL A 109 2.24 18.60 8.23
CA VAL A 109 2.18 18.75 9.69
C VAL A 109 3.39 18.06 10.30
N ASP A 110 4.17 18.78 11.10
CA ASP A 110 5.32 18.29 11.85
C ASP A 110 5.40 18.98 13.24
N ALA A 111 6.50 18.78 13.96
CA ALA A 111 6.70 19.35 15.30
C ALA A 111 6.67 20.91 15.32
N ASP A 112 6.97 21.56 14.20
CA ASP A 112 6.97 23.01 14.07
C ASP A 112 5.58 23.57 13.71
N GLY A 113 4.60 22.69 13.49
CA GLY A 113 3.21 23.04 13.16
C GLY A 113 2.82 22.64 11.75
N ALA A 114 1.71 23.21 11.26
CA ALA A 114 1.19 22.97 9.92
C ALA A 114 1.67 24.06 8.95
N ARG A 115 2.09 23.64 7.74
CA ARG A 115 2.40 24.55 6.63
C ARG A 115 1.85 24.01 5.33
N GLU A 116 1.52 24.91 4.42
CA GLU A 116 1.00 24.59 3.08
C GLU A 116 2.07 24.77 2.01
N VAL A 117 2.10 23.82 1.07
CA VAL A 117 3.00 23.84 -0.09
C VAL A 117 2.15 23.66 -1.35
N PRO A 118 2.07 24.65 -2.25
CA PRO A 118 1.36 24.50 -3.51
C PRO A 118 1.98 23.40 -4.37
N ALA A 119 1.14 22.58 -4.97
CA ALA A 119 1.55 21.55 -5.92
C ALA A 119 0.46 21.40 -6.99
N HIS A 120 0.84 21.47 -8.26
CA HIS A 120 -0.12 21.38 -9.35
C HIS A 120 -0.76 20.00 -9.44
N ASP A 121 0.00 18.95 -9.18
CA ASP A 121 -0.50 17.59 -9.06
C ASP A 121 0.08 16.89 -7.81
N PRO A 122 -0.67 15.95 -7.20
CA PRO A 122 -0.24 15.31 -5.96
C PRO A 122 0.95 14.36 -6.14
N PHE A 123 1.16 13.79 -7.32
CA PHE A 123 2.24 12.81 -7.55
C PHE A 123 3.59 13.52 -7.62
N ARG A 124 3.73 14.54 -8.47
CA ARG A 124 4.95 15.34 -8.56
C ARG A 124 5.21 16.11 -7.30
N GLY A 125 4.16 16.70 -6.69
CA GLY A 125 4.29 17.39 -5.42
C GLY A 125 4.85 16.49 -4.33
N LEU A 126 4.41 15.23 -4.25
CA LEU A 126 4.99 14.25 -3.32
C LEU A 126 6.44 13.93 -3.65
N ALA A 127 6.78 13.75 -4.92
CA ALA A 127 8.16 13.48 -5.36
C ALA A 127 9.11 14.61 -4.95
N GLU A 128 8.69 15.87 -5.09
CA GLU A 128 9.45 17.04 -4.71
C GLU A 128 9.60 17.16 -3.18
N ILE A 129 8.52 16.94 -2.42
CA ILE A 129 8.54 17.01 -0.95
C ILE A 129 9.44 15.94 -0.34
N VAL A 130 9.36 14.70 -0.82
CA VAL A 130 10.17 13.57 -0.33
C VAL A 130 11.61 13.70 -0.81
N GLY A 131 11.80 13.98 -2.10
CA GLY A 131 13.09 14.02 -2.79
C GLY A 131 13.73 12.62 -2.83
N LYS A 132 14.36 12.30 -3.96
CA LYS A 132 15.12 11.04 -4.07
C LYS A 132 16.48 11.19 -3.39
N LYS A 133 16.83 10.24 -2.53
CA LYS A 133 18.08 10.22 -1.77
C LYS A 133 18.85 8.93 -2.01
N SER A 134 20.16 9.00 -2.03
CA SER A 134 21.01 7.82 -2.00
C SER A 134 21.00 7.20 -0.60
N VAL A 135 20.77 5.89 -0.54
CA VAL A 135 20.71 5.13 0.72
C VAL A 135 21.89 4.18 0.81
N ALA A 136 22.60 4.17 1.94
CA ALA A 136 23.73 3.28 2.15
C ALA A 136 23.29 1.80 2.04
N PRO A 137 23.96 0.99 1.21
CA PRO A 137 23.61 -0.42 1.02
C PRO A 137 24.09 -1.24 2.22
N LEU A 138 23.16 -1.69 3.03
CA LEU A 138 23.44 -2.54 4.19
C LEU A 138 22.87 -3.93 3.97
N PRO A 139 23.54 -4.99 4.46
CA PRO A 139 23.06 -6.35 4.31
C PRO A 139 21.75 -6.57 5.07
N ASN A 140 20.95 -7.54 4.60
CA ASN A 140 19.74 -8.01 5.27
C ASN A 140 18.60 -7.00 5.43
N LEU A 141 18.69 -5.81 4.85
CA LEU A 141 17.60 -4.85 4.85
C LEU A 141 16.57 -5.17 3.75
N PRO A 142 15.28 -4.89 4.01
CA PRO A 142 14.25 -4.97 2.97
C PRO A 142 14.42 -3.87 1.92
N ALA A 143 13.65 -3.96 0.83
CA ALA A 143 13.62 -2.92 -0.18
C ALA A 143 13.13 -1.57 0.36
N PHE A 144 12.16 -1.58 1.27
CA PHE A 144 11.65 -0.39 1.95
C PHE A 144 12.30 -0.22 3.32
N VAL A 145 13.06 0.84 3.50
CA VAL A 145 13.75 1.18 4.76
C VAL A 145 13.28 2.52 5.35
N GLY A 146 12.36 3.21 4.69
CA GLY A 146 11.77 4.48 5.10
C GLY A 146 11.34 5.32 3.90
N GLY A 147 10.49 6.30 4.14
CA GLY A 147 9.86 7.10 3.12
C GLY A 147 8.46 7.53 3.53
N VAL A 148 7.49 7.40 2.62
CA VAL A 148 6.09 7.71 2.91
C VAL A 148 5.22 6.48 2.68
N VAL A 149 4.22 6.32 3.55
CA VAL A 149 3.18 5.29 3.45
C VAL A 149 1.82 5.95 3.51
N GLY A 150 0.94 5.59 2.59
CA GLY A 150 -0.38 6.23 2.51
C GLY A 150 -1.14 5.87 1.25
N TYR A 151 -1.96 6.81 0.77
CA TYR A 151 -2.81 6.58 -0.38
C TYR A 151 -2.95 7.82 -1.27
N PHE A 152 -3.28 7.57 -2.54
CA PHE A 152 -3.88 8.51 -3.47
C PHE A 152 -5.33 8.10 -3.71
N SER A 153 -6.29 9.02 -3.56
CA SER A 153 -7.68 8.83 -3.95
C SER A 153 -7.82 8.70 -5.46
N TYR A 154 -8.84 7.98 -5.93
CA TYR A 154 -9.21 7.95 -7.36
C TYR A 154 -9.33 9.36 -7.95
N ASP A 155 -9.90 10.28 -7.20
CA ASP A 155 -10.14 11.66 -7.63
C ASP A 155 -8.85 12.45 -7.92
N ALA A 156 -7.67 11.97 -7.50
CA ALA A 156 -6.37 12.51 -7.90
C ALA A 156 -6.14 12.46 -9.42
N VAL A 157 -6.87 11.61 -10.15
CA VAL A 157 -6.83 11.57 -11.63
C VAL A 157 -7.20 12.89 -12.28
N ARG A 158 -8.01 13.72 -11.62
CA ARG A 158 -8.42 15.06 -12.13
C ARG A 158 -7.28 16.05 -12.28
N TYR A 159 -6.12 15.75 -11.68
CA TYR A 159 -4.88 16.52 -11.86
C TYR A 159 -4.01 15.98 -13.00
N LEU A 160 -4.30 14.75 -13.47
CA LEU A 160 -3.56 14.07 -14.54
C LEU A 160 -4.28 14.16 -15.89
N GLU A 161 -5.61 14.01 -15.88
CA GLU A 161 -6.45 13.93 -17.08
C GLU A 161 -7.53 15.05 -17.05
N ARG A 162 -7.91 15.53 -18.23
CA ARG A 162 -8.94 16.56 -18.38
C ARG A 162 -10.33 15.93 -18.36
N LEU A 163 -10.86 15.71 -17.18
CA LEU A 163 -12.25 15.29 -17.02
C LEU A 163 -13.17 16.53 -16.93
N PRO A 164 -14.37 16.52 -17.60
CA PRO A 164 -15.30 17.62 -17.54
C PRO A 164 -15.74 17.94 -16.10
N ALA A 165 -15.50 19.17 -15.64
CA ALA A 165 -15.82 19.55 -14.26
C ALA A 165 -17.32 19.53 -13.97
N GLU A 166 -18.14 19.77 -15.00
CA GLU A 166 -19.62 19.73 -14.94
C GLU A 166 -20.19 18.33 -14.73
N LEU A 167 -19.44 17.28 -15.06
CA LEU A 167 -19.82 15.90 -14.83
C LEU A 167 -19.34 15.38 -13.47
N ALA A 168 -18.44 16.13 -12.81
CA ALA A 168 -17.85 15.69 -11.55
C ALA A 168 -18.93 15.48 -10.46
N PRO A 169 -19.08 14.25 -9.94
CA PRO A 169 -20.05 14.02 -8.87
C PRO A 169 -19.65 14.74 -7.57
N PRO A 170 -20.59 15.00 -6.65
CA PRO A 170 -20.32 15.68 -5.40
C PRO A 170 -19.36 14.90 -4.51
N ASP A 171 -18.42 15.62 -3.85
CA ASP A 171 -17.53 15.12 -2.83
C ASP A 171 -18.23 15.15 -1.46
N ASP A 172 -18.85 14.05 -1.08
CA ASP A 172 -19.56 13.92 0.20
C ASP A 172 -18.66 13.40 1.33
N LEU A 173 -17.60 12.64 1.01
CA LEU A 173 -16.65 12.12 2.00
C LEU A 173 -15.70 13.20 2.53
N LYS A 174 -15.36 14.17 1.69
CA LYS A 174 -14.42 15.28 2.01
C LYS A 174 -13.10 14.81 2.58
N VAL A 175 -12.58 13.70 2.07
CA VAL A 175 -11.27 13.17 2.45
C VAL A 175 -10.16 13.77 1.58
N PRO A 176 -8.90 13.80 2.06
CA PRO A 176 -7.78 14.23 1.24
C PRO A 176 -7.65 13.39 -0.04
N GLU A 177 -7.27 14.05 -1.14
CA GLU A 177 -7.00 13.38 -2.43
C GLU A 177 -5.69 12.57 -2.39
N ALA A 178 -4.80 12.88 -1.43
CA ALA A 178 -3.69 12.05 -1.03
C ALA A 178 -3.36 12.27 0.45
N CYS A 179 -2.98 11.21 1.17
CA CYS A 179 -2.59 11.30 2.58
C CYS A 179 -1.49 10.30 2.90
N PHE A 180 -0.42 10.78 3.57
CA PHE A 180 0.77 9.98 3.85
C PHE A 180 1.35 10.25 5.23
N ALA A 181 1.85 9.20 5.87
CA ALA A 181 2.76 9.27 7.00
C ALA A 181 4.21 9.19 6.51
N VAL A 182 5.07 10.11 6.94
CA VAL A 182 6.52 10.08 6.66
C VAL A 182 7.21 9.27 7.76
N THR A 183 7.73 8.10 7.40
CA THR A 183 8.35 7.19 8.36
C THR A 183 9.87 7.19 8.24
N ASP A 184 10.54 7.54 9.34
CA ASP A 184 11.99 7.43 9.50
C ASP A 184 12.37 6.25 10.40
N THR A 185 11.45 5.82 11.29
CA THR A 185 11.65 4.70 12.20
C THR A 185 10.50 3.72 12.04
N MET A 186 10.82 2.44 11.86
CA MET A 186 9.83 1.39 11.63
C MET A 186 10.26 0.05 12.20
N VAL A 187 9.29 -0.84 12.36
CA VAL A 187 9.49 -2.26 12.66
C VAL A 187 9.24 -3.06 11.39
N VAL A 188 10.14 -3.98 11.07
CA VAL A 188 10.02 -4.89 9.93
C VAL A 188 10.06 -6.32 10.41
N PHE A 189 9.07 -7.11 10.00
CA PHE A 189 9.07 -8.56 10.22
C PHE A 189 9.61 -9.24 8.96
N ASP A 190 10.72 -9.97 9.08
CA ASP A 190 11.23 -10.89 8.04
C ASP A 190 10.70 -12.29 8.35
N HIS A 191 9.58 -12.64 7.71
CA HIS A 191 8.90 -13.93 7.94
C HIS A 191 9.73 -15.12 7.50
N LEU A 192 10.58 -14.95 6.47
CA LEU A 192 11.45 -16.02 5.97
C LEU A 192 12.57 -16.35 6.96
N ARG A 193 13.09 -15.34 7.66
CA ARG A 193 14.22 -15.52 8.58
C ARG A 193 13.78 -15.56 10.05
N HIS A 194 12.50 -15.42 10.33
CA HIS A 194 11.93 -15.32 11.69
C HIS A 194 12.62 -14.22 12.51
N LYS A 195 12.79 -13.05 11.89
CA LYS A 195 13.46 -11.90 12.51
C LYS A 195 12.55 -10.67 12.56
N VAL A 196 12.77 -9.88 13.59
CA VAL A 196 12.23 -8.53 13.70
C VAL A 196 13.38 -7.56 13.60
N LEU A 197 13.30 -6.60 12.69
CA LEU A 197 14.24 -5.51 12.56
C LEU A 197 13.57 -4.23 13.04
N VAL A 198 14.26 -3.44 13.82
CA VAL A 198 13.89 -2.06 14.11
C VAL A 198 14.88 -1.18 13.36
N ILE A 199 14.38 -0.40 12.40
CA ILE A 199 15.17 0.44 11.50
C ILE A 199 14.90 1.90 11.82
N SER A 200 15.95 2.74 11.85
CA SER A 200 15.83 4.19 11.94
C SER A 200 16.80 4.85 10.96
N LEU A 201 16.32 5.83 10.19
CA LEU A 201 17.12 6.51 9.17
C LEU A 201 17.86 7.72 9.75
N VAL A 202 19.15 7.83 9.43
CA VAL A 202 19.96 9.01 9.69
C VAL A 202 20.12 9.80 8.39
N ASP A 203 19.61 11.03 8.35
CA ASP A 203 19.78 11.96 7.21
C ASP A 203 21.19 12.56 7.27
N ALA A 204 22.13 11.93 6.59
CA ALA A 204 23.53 12.36 6.53
C ALA A 204 23.70 13.60 5.65
N ALA A 205 22.88 13.78 4.61
CA ALA A 205 22.95 14.92 3.71
C ALA A 205 22.79 16.25 4.45
N ARG A 206 21.85 16.31 5.39
CA ARG A 206 21.61 17.50 6.22
C ARG A 206 22.71 17.81 7.22
N LEU A 207 23.65 16.88 7.42
CA LEU A 207 24.63 16.93 8.49
C LEU A 207 26.07 17.06 7.96
N ARG A 208 26.28 17.07 6.64
CA ARG A 208 27.62 17.14 6.02
C ARG A 208 28.39 18.41 6.41
N ASP A 209 27.66 19.53 6.52
CA ASP A 209 28.23 20.85 6.80
C ASP A 209 28.05 21.29 8.26
N VAL A 210 27.57 20.41 9.13
CA VAL A 210 27.35 20.73 10.55
C VAL A 210 28.59 20.41 11.35
N GLU A 211 29.25 21.45 11.88
CA GLU A 211 30.39 21.31 12.78
C GLU A 211 30.01 20.64 14.12
N GLY A 212 30.95 19.93 14.73
CA GLY A 212 30.83 19.34 16.06
C GLY A 212 30.13 17.98 16.09
N GLU A 213 29.11 17.79 16.96
CA GLU A 213 28.42 16.50 17.18
C GLU A 213 27.38 16.12 16.13
N GLY A 214 27.19 16.90 15.05
CA GLY A 214 26.10 16.78 14.08
C GLY A 214 25.71 15.35 13.71
N PHE A 215 26.59 14.60 13.03
CA PHE A 215 26.29 13.22 12.63
C PHE A 215 26.24 12.25 13.82
N ALA A 216 27.17 12.37 14.78
CA ALA A 216 27.19 11.52 15.97
C ALA A 216 25.95 11.74 16.85
N GLY A 217 25.47 12.98 16.94
CA GLY A 217 24.23 13.32 17.63
C GLY A 217 23.00 12.67 16.95
N ALA A 218 22.93 12.74 15.62
CA ALA A 218 21.84 12.10 14.86
C ALA A 218 21.88 10.57 14.97
N TYR A 219 23.07 9.97 14.89
CA TYR A 219 23.25 8.53 15.13
C TYR A 219 22.76 8.12 16.53
N ARG A 220 23.10 8.89 17.59
CA ARG A 220 22.62 8.62 18.95
C ARG A 220 21.11 8.71 19.05
N ARG A 221 20.47 9.73 18.43
CA ARG A 221 18.99 9.84 18.40
C ARG A 221 18.35 8.64 17.72
N ALA A 222 18.86 8.23 16.55
CA ALA A 222 18.37 7.04 15.85
C ALA A 222 18.55 5.76 16.70
N ALA A 223 19.67 5.62 17.39
CA ALA A 223 19.91 4.51 18.31
C ALA A 223 18.95 4.53 19.52
N ASP A 224 18.64 5.71 20.05
CA ASP A 224 17.64 5.87 21.14
C ASP A 224 16.22 5.57 20.65
N ASP A 225 15.88 5.93 19.40
CA ASP A 225 14.60 5.58 18.79
C ASP A 225 14.47 4.05 18.68
N ILE A 226 15.48 3.36 18.16
CA ILE A 226 15.53 1.89 18.08
C ILE A 226 15.37 1.26 19.46
N ARG A 227 16.08 1.78 20.47
CA ARG A 227 16.00 1.27 21.85
C ARG A 227 14.58 1.41 22.41
N ARG A 228 13.96 2.59 22.29
CA ARG A 228 12.58 2.84 22.76
C ARG A 228 11.57 1.90 22.11
N VAL A 229 11.70 1.66 20.81
CA VAL A 229 10.84 0.73 20.06
C VAL A 229 11.05 -0.69 20.56
N ALA A 230 12.29 -1.14 20.71
CA ALA A 230 12.60 -2.48 21.18
C ALA A 230 12.12 -2.72 22.62
N GLU A 231 12.25 -1.72 23.51
CA GLU A 231 11.69 -1.75 24.87
C GLU A 231 10.15 -1.89 24.83
N ARG A 232 9.48 -1.14 23.93
CA ARG A 232 8.03 -1.19 23.78
C ARG A 232 7.56 -2.54 23.22
N LEU A 233 8.29 -3.12 22.26
CA LEU A 233 8.02 -4.47 21.74
C LEU A 233 8.23 -5.56 22.81
N SER A 234 9.20 -5.37 23.72
CA SER A 234 9.49 -6.32 24.80
C SER A 234 8.53 -6.20 26.00
N ALA A 235 7.76 -5.12 26.07
CA ALA A 235 6.81 -4.93 27.16
C ALA A 235 5.66 -5.94 27.07
N PRO A 236 5.09 -6.40 28.19
CA PRO A 236 3.91 -7.24 28.16
C PRO A 236 2.78 -6.58 27.35
N LEU A 237 2.04 -7.37 26.58
CA LEU A 237 0.81 -6.89 25.97
C LEU A 237 -0.16 -6.56 27.10
N GLY A 238 -0.40 -5.26 27.33
CA GLY A 238 -1.46 -4.81 28.23
C GLY A 238 -2.81 -5.32 27.72
N ARG A 239 -3.73 -5.61 28.64
CA ARG A 239 -5.11 -5.98 28.26
C ARG A 239 -5.82 -4.76 27.69
N ARG A 240 -5.62 -4.49 26.39
CA ARG A 240 -6.32 -3.42 25.70
C ARG A 240 -7.64 -3.96 25.19
N VAL A 241 -8.72 -3.45 25.71
CA VAL A 241 -10.06 -3.73 25.20
C VAL A 241 -10.27 -2.80 24.00
N LEU A 242 -10.22 -3.36 22.78
CA LEU A 242 -10.60 -2.65 21.58
C LEU A 242 -12.13 -2.54 21.55
N SER A 243 -12.66 -1.38 21.15
CA SER A 243 -14.11 -1.23 21.04
C SER A 243 -14.63 -2.00 19.83
N SER A 244 -15.65 -2.82 20.06
CA SER A 244 -16.33 -3.58 18.99
C SER A 244 -17.50 -2.81 18.36
N GLY A 245 -17.74 -1.57 18.80
CA GLY A 245 -18.93 -0.79 18.42
C GLY A 245 -20.21 -1.31 19.06
N ASP A 246 -21.25 -0.50 19.02
CA ASP A 246 -22.58 -0.86 19.54
C ASP A 246 -23.58 -1.12 18.38
N GLY A 247 -24.51 -2.06 18.56
CA GLY A 247 -25.64 -2.32 17.63
C GLY A 247 -25.34 -3.25 16.45
N GLY A 248 -26.32 -3.51 15.56
CA GLY A 248 -26.20 -4.24 14.29
C GLY A 248 -25.76 -3.31 13.17
N PHE A 249 -24.94 -3.79 12.25
CA PHE A 249 -24.61 -3.02 11.05
C PHE A 249 -25.73 -3.21 10.01
N GLU A 250 -26.53 -2.16 9.78
CA GLU A 250 -27.33 -2.10 8.58
C GLU A 250 -26.47 -1.54 7.45
N ILE A 251 -26.29 -2.35 6.42
CA ILE A 251 -25.49 -1.93 5.27
C ILE A 251 -26.44 -1.32 4.24
N SER A 252 -26.23 -0.05 3.96
CA SER A 252 -26.90 0.69 2.90
C SER A 252 -25.98 0.95 1.70
N SER A 253 -26.54 1.30 0.54
CA SER A 253 -25.81 1.66 -0.66
C SER A 253 -26.23 3.05 -1.14
N ASN A 254 -25.27 3.79 -1.75
CA ASN A 254 -25.57 5.06 -2.44
C ASN A 254 -26.35 4.85 -3.75
N PHE A 255 -26.54 3.59 -4.19
CA PHE A 255 -27.42 3.20 -5.27
C PHE A 255 -28.59 2.36 -4.78
N THR A 256 -29.78 2.57 -5.34
CA THR A 256 -30.80 1.54 -5.35
C THR A 256 -30.49 0.51 -6.44
N LYS A 257 -30.97 -0.73 -6.29
CA LYS A 257 -30.82 -1.78 -7.32
C LYS A 257 -31.19 -1.27 -8.69
N LYS A 258 -32.40 -0.65 -8.81
CA LYS A 258 -32.90 -0.14 -10.07
C LYS A 258 -31.97 0.90 -10.71
N ARG A 259 -31.49 1.88 -9.94
CA ARG A 259 -30.58 2.91 -10.46
C ARG A 259 -29.24 2.33 -10.91
N TYR A 260 -28.71 1.32 -10.20
CA TYR A 260 -27.49 0.64 -10.61
C TYR A 260 -27.69 -0.13 -11.92
N GLU A 261 -28.81 -0.86 -12.05
CA GLU A 261 -29.18 -1.57 -13.28
C GLU A 261 -29.36 -0.59 -14.45
N GLU A 262 -29.95 0.58 -14.22
CA GLU A 262 -30.07 1.67 -15.22
C GLU A 262 -28.66 2.20 -15.62
N ALA A 263 -27.74 2.36 -14.68
CA ALA A 263 -26.36 2.76 -14.97
C ALA A 263 -25.62 1.70 -15.81
N VAL A 264 -25.85 0.41 -15.55
CA VAL A 264 -25.32 -0.68 -16.39
C VAL A 264 -25.90 -0.61 -17.81
N GLU A 265 -27.21 -0.46 -17.98
CA GLU A 265 -27.80 -0.32 -19.33
C GLU A 265 -27.27 0.91 -20.06
N LYS A 266 -27.10 2.03 -19.36
CA LYS A 266 -26.53 3.24 -19.94
C LYS A 266 -25.07 3.02 -20.38
N SER A 267 -24.27 2.32 -19.58
CA SER A 267 -22.91 1.90 -19.96
C SER A 267 -22.92 1.05 -21.24
N LYS A 268 -23.86 0.12 -21.38
CA LYS A 268 -24.03 -0.71 -22.59
C LYS A 268 -24.43 0.12 -23.81
N GLU A 269 -25.23 1.18 -23.64
CA GLU A 269 -25.55 2.10 -24.73
C GLU A 269 -24.30 2.79 -25.26
N TYR A 270 -23.43 3.31 -24.36
CA TYR A 270 -22.15 3.90 -24.74
C TYR A 270 -21.23 2.89 -25.44
N ILE A 271 -21.15 1.65 -24.95
CA ILE A 271 -20.37 0.59 -25.56
C ILE A 271 -20.87 0.27 -26.98
N ARG A 272 -22.20 0.14 -27.18
CA ARG A 272 -22.81 -0.11 -28.49
C ARG A 272 -22.62 1.08 -29.45
N ALA A 273 -22.54 2.29 -28.92
CA ALA A 273 -22.25 3.50 -29.72
C ALA A 273 -20.77 3.60 -30.12
N GLY A 274 -19.90 2.76 -29.56
CA GLY A 274 -18.47 2.74 -29.84
C GLY A 274 -17.62 3.68 -28.98
N ASP A 275 -18.19 4.23 -27.90
CA ASP A 275 -17.46 5.11 -26.98
C ASP A 275 -16.42 4.36 -26.13
N ALA A 276 -16.73 3.12 -25.74
CA ALA A 276 -15.87 2.30 -24.91
C ALA A 276 -16.04 0.81 -25.23
N PHE A 277 -15.06 0.00 -24.86
CA PHE A 277 -15.13 -1.47 -24.88
C PHE A 277 -15.62 -2.03 -23.56
N GLN A 278 -15.18 -1.40 -22.46
CA GLN A 278 -15.53 -1.74 -21.09
C GLN A 278 -15.62 -0.48 -20.23
N ILE A 279 -16.60 -0.46 -19.33
CA ILE A 279 -16.77 0.59 -18.31
C ILE A 279 -16.96 -0.10 -16.97
N VAL A 280 -16.37 0.42 -15.89
CA VAL A 280 -16.44 -0.18 -14.55
C VAL A 280 -17.21 0.75 -13.59
N PRO A 281 -18.55 0.83 -13.68
CA PRO A 281 -19.36 1.54 -12.69
C PRO A 281 -19.28 0.84 -11.34
N SER A 282 -19.39 1.61 -10.27
CA SER A 282 -19.31 1.09 -8.91
C SER A 282 -20.39 1.65 -8.01
N GLN A 283 -20.69 0.95 -6.91
CA GLN A 283 -21.56 1.45 -5.85
C GLN A 283 -20.85 1.44 -4.52
N ARG A 284 -21.08 2.46 -3.71
CA ARG A 284 -20.53 2.57 -2.36
C ARG A 284 -21.54 2.10 -1.33
N PHE A 285 -21.08 1.20 -0.49
CA PHE A 285 -21.77 0.71 0.69
C PHE A 285 -21.30 1.46 1.92
N GLN A 286 -22.16 1.59 2.92
CA GLN A 286 -21.84 2.19 4.19
C GLN A 286 -22.53 1.46 5.34
N ALA A 287 -21.88 1.49 6.49
CA ALA A 287 -22.41 0.93 7.74
C ALA A 287 -22.02 1.83 8.91
N GLU A 288 -23.00 2.14 9.77
CA GLU A 288 -22.75 2.84 11.03
C GLU A 288 -21.97 1.91 11.98
N THR A 289 -20.77 2.31 12.36
CA THR A 289 -19.87 1.50 13.18
C THR A 289 -19.62 2.08 14.58
N GLY A 290 -20.06 3.34 14.80
CA GLY A 290 -19.83 4.04 16.05
C GLY A 290 -18.33 4.14 16.38
N ASP A 291 -17.96 3.66 17.55
CA ASP A 291 -16.60 3.67 18.07
C ASP A 291 -15.80 2.38 17.79
N LEU A 292 -16.20 1.60 16.77
CA LEU A 292 -15.47 0.40 16.36
C LEU A 292 -14.00 0.72 16.13
N ASP A 293 -13.10 0.02 16.84
CA ASP A 293 -11.66 0.16 16.60
C ASP A 293 -11.29 -0.41 15.20
N PRO A 294 -10.73 0.40 14.30
CA PRO A 294 -10.36 -0.05 12.95
C PRO A 294 -9.44 -1.27 12.91
N LEU A 295 -8.66 -1.50 13.98
CA LEU A 295 -7.79 -2.66 14.08
C LEU A 295 -8.59 -3.97 14.23
N LEU A 296 -9.76 -3.94 14.85
CA LEU A 296 -10.65 -5.13 14.89
C LEU A 296 -11.17 -5.47 13.50
N LEU A 297 -11.57 -4.45 12.72
CA LEU A 297 -11.96 -4.67 11.33
C LEU A 297 -10.81 -5.25 10.51
N TYR A 298 -9.57 -4.74 10.69
CA TYR A 298 -8.39 -5.27 10.02
C TYR A 298 -8.16 -6.76 10.37
N ARG A 299 -8.24 -7.11 11.66
CA ARG A 299 -8.09 -8.51 12.11
C ARG A 299 -9.18 -9.40 11.53
N GLY A 300 -10.43 -8.93 11.50
CA GLY A 300 -11.55 -9.63 10.86
C GLY A 300 -11.30 -9.85 9.37
N LEU A 301 -10.92 -8.80 8.65
CA LEU A 301 -10.65 -8.85 7.21
C LEU A 301 -9.48 -9.79 6.88
N ARG A 302 -8.44 -9.78 7.69
CA ARG A 302 -7.28 -10.69 7.56
C ARG A 302 -7.67 -12.16 7.66
N THR A 303 -8.72 -12.46 8.42
CA THR A 303 -9.24 -13.83 8.59
C THR A 303 -10.20 -14.22 7.47
N VAL A 304 -11.06 -13.29 7.04
CA VAL A 304 -12.12 -13.54 6.04
C VAL A 304 -11.56 -13.52 4.61
N ASN A 305 -10.65 -12.60 4.32
CA ASN A 305 -10.16 -12.35 2.95
C ASN A 305 -8.66 -12.03 2.94
N PRO A 306 -7.78 -12.98 3.29
CA PRO A 306 -6.34 -12.77 3.17
C PRO A 306 -5.97 -12.45 1.73
N SER A 307 -5.09 -11.46 1.53
CA SER A 307 -4.74 -10.92 0.21
C SER A 307 -3.28 -10.50 0.16
N PRO A 308 -2.68 -10.38 -1.05
CA PRO A 308 -1.27 -9.98 -1.21
C PRO A 308 -0.95 -8.62 -0.59
N TYR A 309 -1.92 -7.69 -0.60
CA TYR A 309 -1.77 -6.34 -0.05
C TYR A 309 -2.78 -6.12 1.07
N MET A 310 -2.42 -6.56 2.27
CA MET A 310 -3.17 -6.25 3.49
C MET A 310 -2.71 -4.90 4.04
N THR A 311 -3.65 -4.00 4.27
CA THR A 311 -3.37 -2.63 4.67
C THR A 311 -4.18 -2.22 5.88
N TYR A 312 -3.50 -1.73 6.92
CA TYR A 312 -4.07 -0.97 8.01
C TYR A 312 -3.37 0.39 8.05
N LEU A 313 -4.09 1.44 7.74
CA LEU A 313 -3.61 2.83 7.86
C LEU A 313 -4.54 3.58 8.79
N LYS A 314 -4.01 4.10 9.90
CA LYS A 314 -4.67 5.10 10.74
C LYS A 314 -3.90 6.40 10.56
N LEU A 315 -4.55 7.42 10.03
CA LEU A 315 -3.98 8.72 9.68
C LEU A 315 -4.88 9.82 10.25
N GLY A 316 -4.63 10.18 11.53
CA GLY A 316 -5.48 11.10 12.27
C GLY A 316 -6.88 10.52 12.52
N ASP A 317 -7.88 11.23 12.02
CA ASP A 317 -9.31 10.93 12.16
C ASP A 317 -9.86 9.94 11.14
N LEU A 318 -9.07 9.58 10.13
CA LEU A 318 -9.46 8.59 9.13
C LEU A 318 -8.64 7.30 9.24
N SER A 319 -9.26 6.18 8.87
CA SER A 319 -8.55 4.90 8.76
C SER A 319 -8.93 4.17 7.48
N LEU A 320 -7.91 3.59 6.81
CA LEU A 320 -8.11 2.67 5.69
C LEU A 320 -7.77 1.25 6.14
N VAL A 321 -8.70 0.33 5.94
CA VAL A 321 -8.55 -1.09 6.25
C VAL A 321 -8.83 -1.89 4.98
N GLY A 322 -7.81 -2.51 4.42
CA GLY A 322 -7.90 -3.09 3.08
C GLY A 322 -7.24 -4.46 2.93
N ALA A 323 -7.73 -5.19 1.93
CA ALA A 323 -7.23 -6.49 1.48
C ALA A 323 -7.23 -6.52 -0.06
N SER A 324 -6.34 -5.75 -0.68
CA SER A 324 -6.29 -5.66 -2.14
C SER A 324 -5.61 -6.89 -2.76
N PRO A 325 -6.20 -7.46 -3.80
CA PRO A 325 -5.62 -8.59 -4.51
C PRO A 325 -4.61 -8.16 -5.59
N GLU A 326 -4.62 -6.88 -6.00
CA GLU A 326 -4.01 -6.46 -7.25
C GLU A 326 -2.99 -5.34 -7.05
N PRO A 327 -1.70 -5.57 -7.40
CA PRO A 327 -0.71 -4.50 -7.47
C PRO A 327 -1.08 -3.49 -8.56
N LEU A 328 -0.81 -2.21 -8.33
CA LEU A 328 -0.98 -1.18 -9.34
C LEU A 328 0.34 -0.95 -10.10
N VAL A 329 1.34 -0.43 -9.40
CA VAL A 329 2.68 -0.21 -9.94
C VAL A 329 3.72 -0.52 -8.88
N ARG A 330 4.76 -1.22 -9.29
CA ARG A 330 5.97 -1.43 -8.50
C ARG A 330 7.18 -0.92 -9.27
N VAL A 331 8.07 -0.23 -8.56
CA VAL A 331 9.34 0.27 -9.13
C VAL A 331 10.49 -0.12 -8.22
N GLU A 332 11.44 -0.88 -8.77
CA GLU A 332 12.69 -1.26 -8.10
C GLU A 332 13.88 -0.78 -8.94
N GLY A 333 14.64 0.18 -8.41
CA GLY A 333 15.71 0.81 -9.16
C GLY A 333 15.19 1.57 -10.38
N ARG A 334 15.33 0.99 -11.57
CA ARG A 334 14.76 1.50 -12.82
C ARG A 334 13.71 0.56 -13.43
N ARG A 335 13.54 -0.62 -12.89
CA ARG A 335 12.53 -1.57 -13.37
C ARG A 335 11.16 -1.16 -12.86
N VAL A 336 10.24 -0.87 -13.79
CA VAL A 336 8.83 -0.60 -13.50
C VAL A 336 8.00 -1.81 -13.91
N MET A 337 7.01 -2.15 -13.10
CA MET A 337 6.19 -3.35 -13.31
C MET A 337 4.72 -3.07 -12.97
N THR A 338 3.82 -3.67 -13.77
CA THR A 338 2.40 -3.84 -13.43
C THR A 338 1.99 -5.28 -13.67
N ARG A 339 0.96 -5.74 -12.94
CA ARG A 339 0.49 -7.14 -13.02
C ARG A 339 -1.03 -7.18 -13.21
N PRO A 340 -1.52 -7.09 -14.43
CA PRO A 340 -2.95 -7.26 -14.71
C PRO A 340 -3.39 -8.68 -14.31
N ILE A 341 -4.52 -8.72 -13.60
CA ILE A 341 -5.18 -9.93 -13.12
C ILE A 341 -6.60 -9.93 -13.68
N ALA A 342 -6.99 -11.01 -14.35
CA ALA A 342 -8.34 -11.21 -14.84
C ALA A 342 -8.73 -12.68 -14.75
N GLY A 343 -10.01 -12.95 -14.91
CA GLY A 343 -10.53 -14.29 -14.80
C GLY A 343 -10.45 -14.85 -13.38
N THR A 344 -11.49 -15.57 -12.98
CA THR A 344 -11.53 -16.17 -11.63
C THR A 344 -12.22 -17.51 -11.68
N ARG A 345 -11.60 -18.53 -11.04
CA ARG A 345 -12.24 -19.80 -10.72
C ARG A 345 -12.02 -20.13 -9.25
N PRO A 346 -12.94 -20.82 -8.60
CA PRO A 346 -12.70 -21.34 -7.25
C PRO A 346 -11.58 -22.40 -7.28
N ARG A 347 -11.00 -22.67 -6.13
CA ARG A 347 -10.08 -23.80 -5.94
C ARG A 347 -10.86 -25.12 -6.01
N GLY A 348 -10.29 -26.11 -6.65
CA GLY A 348 -10.81 -27.48 -6.61
C GLY A 348 -10.61 -28.13 -5.24
N ALA A 349 -11.55 -29.00 -4.86
CA ALA A 349 -11.44 -29.76 -3.61
C ALA A 349 -10.33 -30.83 -3.68
N MET A 350 -10.02 -31.29 -4.89
CA MET A 350 -8.96 -32.28 -5.18
C MET A 350 -7.98 -31.70 -6.22
N PRO A 351 -6.71 -32.14 -6.25
CA PRO A 351 -5.73 -31.63 -7.20
C PRO A 351 -6.13 -31.76 -8.66
N GLU A 352 -6.85 -32.84 -9.03
CA GLU A 352 -7.33 -33.10 -10.38
C GLU A 352 -8.43 -32.11 -10.78
N GLU A 353 -9.35 -31.80 -9.88
CA GLU A 353 -10.39 -30.78 -10.07
C GLU A 353 -9.78 -29.39 -10.19
N ASP A 354 -8.80 -29.07 -9.34
CA ASP A 354 -8.07 -27.80 -9.37
C ASP A 354 -7.33 -27.60 -10.70
N ALA A 355 -6.73 -28.65 -11.25
CA ALA A 355 -6.10 -28.63 -12.56
C ALA A 355 -7.13 -28.45 -13.69
N ALA A 356 -8.27 -29.15 -13.63
CA ALA A 356 -9.33 -29.02 -14.64
C ALA A 356 -9.94 -27.62 -14.65
N LEU A 357 -10.17 -26.99 -13.50
CA LEU A 357 -10.63 -25.61 -13.38
C LEU A 357 -9.60 -24.60 -13.94
N ALA A 358 -8.31 -24.86 -13.77
CA ALA A 358 -7.25 -24.04 -14.34
C ALA A 358 -7.21 -24.14 -15.89
N GLU A 359 -7.38 -25.35 -16.43
CA GLU A 359 -7.47 -25.57 -17.90
C GLU A 359 -8.73 -24.93 -18.48
N GLU A 360 -9.89 -25.07 -17.80
CA GLU A 360 -11.14 -24.43 -18.19
C GLU A 360 -10.97 -22.90 -18.24
N LEU A 361 -10.38 -22.31 -17.21
CA LEU A 361 -10.14 -20.86 -17.14
C LEU A 361 -9.26 -20.38 -18.29
N LEU A 362 -8.18 -21.10 -18.62
CA LEU A 362 -7.31 -20.77 -19.75
C LEU A 362 -7.95 -21.03 -21.12
N ALA A 363 -8.97 -21.87 -21.20
CA ALA A 363 -9.71 -22.15 -22.43
C ALA A 363 -10.88 -21.16 -22.66
N ASP A 364 -11.30 -20.42 -21.64
CA ASP A 364 -12.41 -19.47 -21.71
C ASP A 364 -12.03 -18.26 -22.59
N GLU A 365 -12.64 -18.17 -23.76
CA GLU A 365 -12.36 -17.12 -24.75
C GLU A 365 -12.66 -15.71 -24.23
N LYS A 366 -13.71 -15.55 -23.42
CA LYS A 366 -14.11 -14.26 -22.84
C LYS A 366 -13.09 -13.78 -21.81
N GLU A 367 -12.72 -14.64 -20.87
CA GLU A 367 -11.74 -14.32 -19.82
C GLU A 367 -10.36 -13.99 -20.43
N ARG A 368 -9.97 -14.74 -21.48
CA ARG A 368 -8.73 -14.46 -22.23
C ARG A 368 -8.77 -13.13 -22.96
N ALA A 369 -9.89 -12.81 -23.62
CA ALA A 369 -10.03 -11.54 -24.35
C ALA A 369 -9.98 -10.35 -23.39
N GLU A 370 -10.65 -10.43 -22.25
CA GLU A 370 -10.57 -9.43 -21.19
C GLU A 370 -9.13 -9.29 -20.66
N HIS A 371 -8.48 -10.41 -20.41
CA HIS A 371 -7.10 -10.40 -19.91
C HIS A 371 -6.13 -9.75 -20.91
N VAL A 372 -6.22 -10.06 -22.21
CA VAL A 372 -5.41 -9.42 -23.27
C VAL A 372 -5.63 -7.92 -23.28
N MET A 373 -6.88 -7.47 -23.17
CA MET A 373 -7.21 -6.03 -23.11
C MET A 373 -6.51 -5.34 -21.92
N LEU A 374 -6.52 -5.96 -20.75
CA LEU A 374 -5.84 -5.41 -19.56
C LEU A 374 -4.31 -5.43 -19.70
N VAL A 375 -3.75 -6.46 -20.32
CA VAL A 375 -2.31 -6.53 -20.63
C VAL A 375 -1.90 -5.43 -21.59
N ASP A 376 -2.69 -5.20 -22.66
CA ASP A 376 -2.40 -4.13 -23.63
C ASP A 376 -2.52 -2.74 -22.99
N LEU A 377 -3.48 -2.55 -22.08
CA LEU A 377 -3.59 -1.32 -21.31
C LEU A 377 -2.36 -1.11 -20.42
N GLY A 378 -1.91 -2.15 -19.69
CA GLY A 378 -0.69 -2.10 -18.89
C GLY A 378 0.56 -1.80 -19.74
N ARG A 379 0.66 -2.40 -20.93
CA ARG A 379 1.75 -2.09 -21.89
C ARG A 379 1.70 -0.63 -22.36
N ASN A 380 0.53 -0.10 -22.65
CA ASN A 380 0.35 1.31 -23.00
C ASN A 380 0.75 2.23 -21.85
N ASP A 381 0.29 1.93 -20.63
CA ASP A 381 0.59 2.74 -19.44
C ASP A 381 2.09 2.79 -19.16
N LEU A 382 2.77 1.63 -19.15
CA LEU A 382 4.23 1.58 -18.98
C LEU A 382 5.00 2.13 -20.17
N GLY A 383 4.48 2.03 -21.38
CA GLY A 383 5.09 2.59 -22.60
C GLY A 383 5.24 4.11 -22.55
N ARG A 384 4.38 4.80 -21.81
CA ARG A 384 4.44 6.27 -21.61
C ARG A 384 5.68 6.72 -20.80
N VAL A 385 6.22 5.84 -19.95
CA VAL A 385 7.28 6.18 -18.98
C VAL A 385 8.55 5.36 -19.13
N SER A 386 8.54 4.33 -19.95
CA SER A 386 9.68 3.44 -20.15
C SER A 386 10.56 3.87 -21.32
N GLU A 387 11.82 3.44 -21.32
CA GLU A 387 12.72 3.56 -22.45
C GLU A 387 12.13 2.83 -23.67
N VAL A 388 12.31 3.40 -24.83
CA VAL A 388 11.77 2.84 -26.07
C VAL A 388 12.30 1.42 -26.32
N GLY A 389 11.39 0.47 -26.51
CA GLY A 389 11.72 -0.93 -26.76
C GLY A 389 12.03 -1.76 -25.50
N SER A 390 11.92 -1.18 -24.29
CA SER A 390 12.16 -1.91 -23.02
C SER A 390 10.92 -2.58 -22.45
N VAL A 391 9.72 -2.24 -22.94
CA VAL A 391 8.47 -2.83 -22.43
C VAL A 391 8.33 -4.26 -22.94
N GLU A 392 8.26 -5.21 -22.02
CA GLU A 392 8.16 -6.64 -22.28
C GLU A 392 7.14 -7.34 -21.40
N LEU A 393 6.72 -8.53 -21.80
CA LEU A 393 5.93 -9.44 -20.99
C LEU A 393 6.89 -10.47 -20.38
N SER A 394 7.18 -10.35 -19.10
CA SER A 394 8.03 -11.31 -18.37
C SER A 394 7.26 -12.59 -18.01
N SER A 395 5.93 -12.52 -17.89
CA SER A 395 5.02 -13.68 -17.86
C SER A 395 3.72 -13.34 -18.58
N PHE A 396 3.08 -14.35 -19.20
CA PHE A 396 1.85 -14.16 -19.97
C PHE A 396 0.85 -15.28 -19.73
N MET A 397 -0.34 -14.94 -19.23
CA MET A 397 -1.46 -15.86 -18.98
C MET A 397 -1.09 -17.05 -18.08
N GLU A 398 -0.36 -16.80 -17.02
CA GLU A 398 -0.06 -17.83 -16.02
C GLU A 398 -1.22 -17.97 -15.02
N ILE A 399 -1.50 -19.22 -14.58
CA ILE A 399 -2.46 -19.45 -13.52
C ILE A 399 -1.77 -19.30 -12.17
N GLU A 400 -2.18 -18.29 -11.41
CA GLU A 400 -1.80 -18.15 -10.01
C GLU A 400 -2.91 -18.66 -9.09
N ARG A 401 -2.51 -19.50 -8.14
CA ARG A 401 -3.40 -20.15 -7.17
C ARG A 401 -3.29 -19.49 -5.82
N TYR A 402 -4.41 -18.94 -5.39
CA TYR A 402 -4.58 -18.35 -4.07
C TYR A 402 -5.31 -19.31 -3.13
N SER A 403 -5.55 -18.92 -1.88
CA SER A 403 -6.18 -19.80 -0.88
C SER A 403 -7.58 -20.29 -1.30
N HIS A 404 -8.38 -19.45 -1.96
CA HIS A 404 -9.79 -19.75 -2.28
C HIS A 404 -10.12 -19.66 -3.78
N VAL A 405 -9.27 -19.02 -4.56
CA VAL A 405 -9.49 -18.77 -5.99
C VAL A 405 -8.19 -18.95 -6.76
N MET A 406 -8.31 -19.05 -8.08
CA MET A 406 -7.20 -18.94 -9.03
C MET A 406 -7.53 -17.86 -10.07
N HIS A 407 -6.50 -17.22 -10.60
CA HIS A 407 -6.62 -16.16 -11.59
C HIS A 407 -5.65 -16.37 -12.77
N ILE A 408 -5.98 -15.75 -13.90
CA ILE A 408 -5.03 -15.54 -15.01
C ILE A 408 -4.23 -14.27 -14.68
N VAL A 409 -2.93 -14.38 -14.65
CA VAL A 409 -2.01 -13.29 -14.34
C VAL A 409 -0.97 -13.13 -15.44
N SER A 410 -0.65 -11.89 -15.77
CA SER A 410 0.49 -11.55 -16.61
C SER A 410 1.34 -10.48 -15.94
N THR A 411 2.62 -10.39 -16.33
CA THR A 411 3.52 -9.36 -15.82
C THR A 411 4.05 -8.54 -16.99
N VAL A 412 3.79 -7.25 -16.93
CA VAL A 412 4.34 -6.26 -17.87
C VAL A 412 5.44 -5.49 -17.15
N GLU A 413 6.60 -5.41 -17.76
CA GLU A 413 7.75 -4.72 -17.19
C GLU A 413 8.38 -3.78 -18.21
N GLY A 414 9.12 -2.77 -17.72
CA GLY A 414 9.86 -1.84 -18.54
C GLY A 414 10.98 -1.16 -17.75
N ASP A 415 11.89 -0.49 -18.45
CA ASP A 415 12.94 0.30 -17.84
C ASP A 415 12.50 1.77 -17.80
N LEU A 416 12.26 2.30 -16.59
CA LEU A 416 11.84 3.68 -16.38
C LEU A 416 12.86 4.65 -16.98
N ARG A 417 12.41 5.65 -17.75
CA ARG A 417 13.29 6.69 -18.30
C ARG A 417 14.05 7.44 -17.21
N GLY A 418 15.28 7.87 -17.53
CA GLY A 418 16.19 8.50 -16.56
C GLY A 418 15.73 9.84 -16.02
N ASP A 419 14.88 10.54 -16.74
CA ASP A 419 14.28 11.84 -16.41
C ASP A 419 13.01 11.72 -15.55
N LEU A 420 12.51 10.49 -15.32
CA LEU A 420 11.27 10.23 -14.60
C LEU A 420 11.50 9.56 -13.23
N THR A 421 10.54 9.78 -12.35
CA THR A 421 10.47 9.18 -11.01
C THR A 421 9.49 8.01 -10.97
N ALA A 422 9.52 7.22 -9.90
CA ALA A 422 8.52 6.17 -9.69
C ALA A 422 7.09 6.71 -9.52
N LEU A 423 6.94 7.96 -9.07
CA LEU A 423 5.63 8.61 -8.98
C LEU A 423 5.11 9.06 -10.35
N ASP A 424 5.99 9.39 -11.31
CA ASP A 424 5.58 9.59 -12.71
C ASP A 424 5.10 8.26 -13.31
N ALA A 425 5.72 7.12 -12.95
CA ALA A 425 5.26 5.80 -13.38
C ALA A 425 3.89 5.45 -12.78
N LEU A 426 3.66 5.76 -11.51
CA LEU A 426 2.35 5.59 -10.87
C LEU A 426 1.30 6.47 -11.56
N ALA A 427 1.58 7.76 -11.80
CA ALA A 427 0.68 8.68 -12.47
C ALA A 427 0.30 8.22 -13.89
N ALA A 428 1.24 7.64 -14.64
CA ALA A 428 0.98 7.11 -15.98
C ALA A 428 0.02 5.92 -16.00
N ALA A 429 0.05 5.06 -14.97
CA ALA A 429 -0.83 3.91 -14.84
C ALA A 429 -2.14 4.22 -14.09
N PHE A 430 -2.25 5.41 -13.50
CA PHE A 430 -3.36 5.79 -12.64
C PHE A 430 -4.58 6.35 -13.39
N PRO A 431 -5.81 6.00 -12.97
CA PRO A 431 -6.13 4.82 -12.18
C PRO A 431 -6.00 3.54 -13.00
N ALA A 432 -6.03 2.39 -12.34
CA ALA A 432 -5.95 1.11 -13.03
C ALA A 432 -7.12 0.91 -14.00
N GLY A 433 -6.86 0.23 -15.12
CA GLY A 433 -7.88 -0.09 -16.10
C GLY A 433 -8.96 -1.02 -15.57
N THR A 434 -8.59 -1.94 -14.67
CA THR A 434 -9.50 -2.89 -14.01
C THR A 434 -10.58 -2.23 -13.15
N VAL A 435 -10.44 -0.94 -12.85
CA VAL A 435 -11.40 -0.16 -12.06
C VAL A 435 -11.95 1.07 -12.80
N SER A 436 -11.52 1.31 -14.03
CA SER A 436 -12.00 2.41 -14.87
C SER A 436 -12.65 1.90 -16.16
N GLY A 437 -11.90 1.29 -17.04
CA GLY A 437 -12.36 0.75 -18.31
C GLY A 437 -11.44 1.10 -19.47
N ALA A 438 -11.88 0.83 -20.69
CA ALA A 438 -11.11 1.02 -21.91
C ALA A 438 -11.99 1.59 -23.02
N PRO A 439 -11.58 2.70 -23.70
CA PRO A 439 -10.44 3.58 -23.41
C PRO A 439 -10.58 4.32 -22.06
N LYS A 440 -9.47 4.45 -21.32
CA LYS A 440 -9.44 4.89 -19.92
C LYS A 440 -10.13 6.24 -19.68
N VAL A 441 -9.78 7.29 -20.42
CA VAL A 441 -10.33 8.65 -20.19
C VAL A 441 -11.82 8.68 -20.46
N ARG A 442 -12.27 8.10 -21.59
CA ARG A 442 -13.69 8.07 -21.92
C ARG A 442 -14.52 7.26 -20.92
N ALA A 443 -14.01 6.14 -20.47
CA ALA A 443 -14.65 5.35 -19.42
C ALA A 443 -14.81 6.15 -18.11
N MET A 444 -13.82 6.94 -17.72
CA MET A 444 -13.87 7.81 -16.53
C MET A 444 -14.88 8.95 -16.68
N GLU A 445 -15.02 9.57 -17.87
CA GLU A 445 -16.06 10.57 -18.14
C GLU A 445 -17.47 9.96 -17.95
N ILE A 446 -17.69 8.74 -18.46
CA ILE A 446 -18.96 8.04 -18.33
C ILE A 446 -19.23 7.65 -16.87
N ILE A 447 -18.20 7.23 -16.13
CA ILE A 447 -18.30 6.93 -14.71
C ILE A 447 -18.73 8.18 -13.92
N ASP A 448 -18.13 9.34 -14.21
CA ASP A 448 -18.51 10.61 -13.58
C ASP A 448 -19.98 10.99 -13.83
N GLU A 449 -20.51 10.68 -15.02
CA GLU A 449 -21.93 10.89 -15.35
C GLU A 449 -22.86 9.95 -14.57
N LEU A 450 -22.43 8.71 -14.35
CA LEU A 450 -23.29 7.64 -13.82
C LEU A 450 -23.27 7.52 -12.31
N GLU A 451 -22.12 7.76 -11.67
CA GLU A 451 -21.97 7.58 -10.22
C GLU A 451 -22.50 8.79 -9.45
N PRO A 452 -23.25 8.57 -8.35
CA PRO A 452 -23.90 9.67 -7.63
C PRO A 452 -22.94 10.48 -6.74
N THR A 453 -21.75 9.96 -6.44
CA THR A 453 -20.75 10.56 -5.53
C THR A 453 -19.34 10.24 -5.99
N ARG A 454 -18.38 11.10 -5.62
CA ARG A 454 -16.94 10.82 -5.84
C ARG A 454 -16.53 9.53 -5.16
N ARG A 455 -15.53 8.86 -5.76
CA ARG A 455 -15.03 7.57 -5.29
C ARG A 455 -14.17 7.66 -4.02
N GLY A 456 -13.47 8.78 -3.82
CA GLY A 456 -12.50 8.90 -2.75
C GLY A 456 -11.35 7.89 -2.88
N PRO A 457 -10.93 7.20 -1.79
CA PRO A 457 -9.84 6.24 -1.84
C PRO A 457 -10.09 5.00 -2.70
N TYR A 458 -11.35 4.57 -2.88
CA TYR A 458 -11.68 3.43 -3.73
C TYR A 458 -11.17 3.61 -5.16
N ALA A 459 -10.60 2.56 -5.74
CA ALA A 459 -9.99 2.57 -7.08
C ALA A 459 -8.78 3.52 -7.24
N GLY A 460 -8.29 4.09 -6.15
CA GLY A 460 -7.04 4.82 -6.07
C GLY A 460 -5.84 3.90 -5.88
N ALA A 461 -4.77 4.41 -5.27
CA ALA A 461 -3.55 3.66 -4.98
C ALA A 461 -3.21 3.72 -3.50
N THR A 462 -2.81 2.59 -2.91
CA THR A 462 -2.34 2.50 -1.51
C THR A 462 -1.00 1.77 -1.48
N GLY A 463 -0.05 2.25 -0.67
CA GLY A 463 1.26 1.62 -0.55
C GLY A 463 2.34 2.54 -0.01
N TYR A 464 3.58 2.35 -0.46
CA TYR A 464 4.71 3.16 -0.03
C TYR A 464 5.52 3.73 -1.19
N TYR A 465 6.17 4.87 -0.93
CA TYR A 465 7.22 5.44 -1.76
C TYR A 465 8.47 5.67 -0.89
N GLY A 466 9.54 4.93 -1.19
CA GLY A 466 10.80 4.95 -0.45
C GLY A 466 11.62 6.20 -0.71
N VAL A 467 12.43 6.61 0.27
CA VAL A 467 13.38 7.73 0.13
C VAL A 467 14.38 7.52 -0.99
N ASP A 468 14.64 6.28 -1.41
CA ASP A 468 15.53 5.90 -2.52
C ASP A 468 14.83 5.87 -3.90
N GLY A 469 13.55 6.20 -3.93
CA GLY A 469 12.74 6.23 -5.14
C GLY A 469 12.09 4.89 -5.50
N ARG A 470 12.15 3.87 -4.67
CA ARG A 470 11.36 2.64 -4.83
C ARG A 470 9.89 2.90 -4.54
N LEU A 471 9.04 2.18 -5.23
CA LEU A 471 7.59 2.27 -5.09
C LEU A 471 6.98 0.88 -5.07
N ASP A 472 6.00 0.66 -4.21
CA ASP A 472 5.13 -0.52 -4.25
C ASP A 472 3.73 -0.10 -3.82
N THR A 473 2.78 -0.21 -4.75
CA THR A 473 1.39 0.21 -4.56
C THR A 473 0.43 -0.82 -5.09
N CYS A 474 -0.70 -0.96 -4.42
CA CYS A 474 -1.85 -1.73 -4.91
C CYS A 474 -2.99 -0.79 -5.30
N ILE A 475 -3.92 -1.31 -6.09
CA ILE A 475 -5.21 -0.66 -6.32
C ILE A 475 -6.00 -0.70 -5.01
N THR A 476 -6.59 0.40 -4.59
CA THR A 476 -7.40 0.44 -3.37
C THR A 476 -8.73 -0.25 -3.59
N LEU A 477 -8.72 -1.58 -3.47
CA LEU A 477 -9.86 -2.49 -3.61
C LEU A 477 -10.12 -3.23 -2.31
N ARG A 478 -11.36 -3.69 -2.10
CA ARG A 478 -11.74 -4.44 -0.89
C ARG A 478 -11.24 -3.73 0.36
N THR A 479 -11.43 -2.41 0.37
CA THR A 479 -10.92 -1.50 1.39
C THR A 479 -12.09 -0.71 1.98
N ALA A 480 -12.15 -0.63 3.30
CA ALA A 480 -13.03 0.26 4.03
C ALA A 480 -12.30 1.53 4.44
N LEU A 481 -12.94 2.67 4.23
CA LEU A 481 -12.62 3.94 4.87
C LEU A 481 -13.49 4.07 6.12
N LEU A 482 -12.88 4.20 7.29
CA LEU A 482 -13.57 4.53 8.54
C LEU A 482 -13.36 6.01 8.84
N LYS A 483 -14.46 6.72 8.96
CA LYS A 483 -14.48 8.16 9.27
C LYS A 483 -15.79 8.50 9.96
N ASP A 484 -15.73 9.33 11.00
CA ASP A 484 -16.89 9.86 11.73
C ASP A 484 -17.88 8.76 12.21
N GLY A 485 -17.36 7.59 12.62
CA GLY A 485 -18.18 6.46 13.10
C GLY A 485 -18.89 5.67 11.99
N VAL A 486 -18.51 5.87 10.72
CA VAL A 486 -19.06 5.16 9.56
C VAL A 486 -17.95 4.44 8.81
N ALA A 487 -18.21 3.20 8.41
CA ALA A 487 -17.36 2.46 7.48
C ALA A 487 -17.94 2.56 6.06
N TYR A 488 -17.16 3.09 5.13
CA TYR A 488 -17.47 3.20 3.71
C TYR A 488 -16.64 2.20 2.92
N PHE A 489 -17.25 1.39 2.07
CA PHE A 489 -16.55 0.46 1.19
C PHE A 489 -17.25 0.36 -0.16
N GLN A 490 -16.52 0.15 -1.23
CA GLN A 490 -17.02 0.29 -2.59
C GLN A 490 -16.63 -0.91 -3.45
N ALA A 491 -17.47 -1.26 -4.40
CA ALA A 491 -17.23 -2.33 -5.35
C ALA A 491 -17.84 -1.99 -6.72
N GLY A 492 -17.14 -2.35 -7.79
CA GLY A 492 -17.56 -2.17 -9.17
C GLY A 492 -17.56 -3.47 -9.95
N GLY A 493 -18.26 -3.50 -11.07
CA GLY A 493 -18.30 -4.57 -12.06
C GLY A 493 -17.89 -4.07 -13.44
N GLY A 494 -17.19 -4.90 -14.21
CA GLY A 494 -16.77 -4.59 -15.57
C GLY A 494 -17.90 -4.81 -16.58
N VAL A 495 -18.57 -3.73 -17.00
CA VAL A 495 -19.68 -3.77 -17.95
C VAL A 495 -19.15 -3.85 -19.38
N VAL A 496 -19.61 -4.84 -20.13
CA VAL A 496 -19.38 -5.04 -21.57
C VAL A 496 -20.74 -5.13 -22.30
N ALA A 497 -20.73 -5.20 -23.63
CA ALA A 497 -21.96 -5.17 -24.45
C ALA A 497 -22.99 -6.24 -24.05
N ASP A 498 -22.54 -7.42 -23.63
CA ASP A 498 -23.38 -8.56 -23.27
C ASP A 498 -23.67 -8.67 -21.77
N SER A 499 -23.20 -7.73 -20.95
CA SER A 499 -23.48 -7.71 -19.51
C SER A 499 -24.96 -7.69 -19.21
N VAL A 500 -25.35 -8.43 -18.16
CA VAL A 500 -26.73 -8.49 -17.66
C VAL A 500 -26.83 -7.62 -16.40
N PRO A 501 -27.65 -6.54 -16.40
CA PRO A 501 -27.66 -5.55 -15.30
C PRO A 501 -27.87 -6.13 -13.91
N SER A 502 -28.76 -7.12 -13.78
CA SER A 502 -29.03 -7.76 -12.49
C SER A 502 -27.83 -8.61 -12.00
N MET A 503 -27.07 -9.20 -12.92
CA MET A 503 -25.88 -9.97 -12.58
C MET A 503 -24.73 -9.05 -12.16
N GLU A 504 -24.54 -7.92 -12.86
CA GLU A 504 -23.54 -6.91 -12.49
C GLU A 504 -23.83 -6.29 -11.12
N HIS A 505 -25.11 -6.00 -10.83
CA HIS A 505 -25.49 -5.55 -9.49
C HIS A 505 -25.16 -6.59 -8.42
N GLU A 506 -25.45 -7.87 -8.66
CA GLU A 506 -25.17 -8.94 -7.69
C GLU A 506 -23.65 -9.16 -7.54
N GLU A 507 -22.88 -9.02 -8.62
CA GLU A 507 -21.42 -9.10 -8.58
C GLU A 507 -20.81 -8.06 -7.64
N THR A 508 -21.25 -6.79 -7.70
CA THR A 508 -20.77 -5.76 -6.79
C THR A 508 -21.09 -6.07 -5.33
N ARG A 509 -22.28 -6.62 -5.06
CA ARG A 509 -22.66 -7.08 -3.72
C ARG A 509 -21.80 -8.24 -3.23
N ASN A 510 -21.51 -9.20 -4.12
CA ASN A 510 -20.65 -10.32 -3.81
C ASN A 510 -19.20 -9.86 -3.50
N LYS A 511 -18.67 -8.89 -4.26
CA LYS A 511 -17.37 -8.27 -3.98
C LYS A 511 -17.35 -7.51 -2.64
N ALA A 512 -18.47 -6.90 -2.25
CA ALA A 512 -18.61 -6.22 -0.96
C ALA A 512 -18.80 -7.17 0.24
N ARG A 513 -19.21 -8.44 -0.01
CA ARG A 513 -19.57 -9.41 1.05
C ARG A 513 -18.42 -9.69 2.02
N ALA A 514 -17.18 -9.77 1.54
CA ALA A 514 -16.02 -10.02 2.41
C ALA A 514 -15.86 -8.90 3.46
N MET A 515 -16.11 -7.63 3.08
CA MET A 515 -16.06 -6.51 4.01
C MET A 515 -17.20 -6.56 5.02
N ALA A 516 -18.42 -6.91 4.57
CA ALA A 516 -19.57 -7.10 5.45
C ALA A 516 -19.30 -8.19 6.50
N GLN A 517 -18.78 -9.34 6.07
CA GLN A 517 -18.39 -10.43 6.99
C GLN A 517 -17.26 -10.00 7.95
N ALA A 518 -16.28 -9.23 7.47
CA ALA A 518 -15.22 -8.71 8.32
C ALA A 518 -15.75 -7.77 9.42
N LEU A 519 -16.75 -6.94 9.11
CA LEU A 519 -17.46 -6.10 10.08
C LEU A 519 -18.19 -6.94 11.13
N GLU A 520 -18.87 -8.02 10.71
CA GLU A 520 -19.54 -8.96 11.63
C GLU A 520 -18.52 -9.64 12.57
N VAL A 521 -17.40 -10.14 12.02
CA VAL A 521 -16.31 -10.73 12.82
C VAL A 521 -15.71 -9.72 13.79
N ALA A 522 -15.50 -8.47 13.35
CA ALA A 522 -14.94 -7.42 14.20
C ALA A 522 -15.78 -7.15 15.45
N ARG A 523 -17.09 -7.35 15.39
CA ARG A 523 -18.04 -7.16 16.49
C ARG A 523 -18.19 -8.37 17.41
N SER A 524 -17.91 -9.56 16.92
CA SER A 524 -18.08 -10.79 17.68
C SER A 524 -17.06 -10.86 18.82
N ARG A 525 -17.46 -10.41 20.04
CA ARG A 525 -16.60 -10.44 21.24
C ARG A 525 -16.11 -11.84 21.59
N GLU A 526 -16.86 -12.86 21.21
CA GLU A 526 -16.54 -14.27 21.45
C GLU A 526 -15.37 -14.77 20.58
N MET A 527 -15.07 -14.08 19.47
CA MET A 527 -14.00 -14.45 18.53
C MET A 527 -12.61 -13.91 18.94
N TRP A 528 -12.54 -13.02 19.95
CA TRP A 528 -11.28 -12.35 20.30
C TRP A 528 -10.76 -12.81 21.66
N LEU A 529 -9.57 -13.43 21.66
CA LEU A 529 -8.81 -13.84 22.85
C LEU A 529 -8.07 -12.66 23.48
#